data_7383ea2a476c6dc1e6e2adea9ee67888
#
_entry.id   7383ea2a476c6dc1e6e2adea9ee67888
#
_cell.length_a   1.000
_cell.length_b   1.000
_cell.length_c   1.000
_cell.angle_alpha   90.00
_cell.angle_beta   90.00
_cell.angle_gamma   90.00
#
_symmetry.space_group_name_H-M   'P 1'
#
loop_
_entity.id
_entity.type
_entity.pdbx_description
1 polymer ?
#
loop_
_entity_poly.entity_id
_entity_poly.type
_entity_poly.pdbx_seq_one_letter_code
_entity_poly.pdbx_strand_id
1 'polypeptide(L)'
;MKLNELQNNSGATKNPKRVGRGSGSGTGKTAGSGQKGQKSRSGVAIKGFEGGQMPLQRRLPKRGFSHIGEPTCAINLSDIQEAIDAKKLSASVAITSEVLAIAGMIRNANWSLRVLAKGALKDKVTINANHFSKSAKEAIEKAGGKAEEINKSK
;
A
#
# COMPACT_ATOMS: atom_id res chain seq x y z
N MET A 1 -18.61 23.03 -15.41
CA MET A 1 -18.94 22.58 -14.05
C MET A 1 -19.09 23.80 -13.18
N LYS A 2 -20.26 24.02 -12.58
CA LYS A 2 -20.53 25.15 -11.68
C LYS A 2 -20.28 24.71 -10.24
N LEU A 3 -19.95 25.63 -9.33
CA LEU A 3 -19.67 25.31 -7.93
C LEU A 3 -20.85 24.64 -7.20
N ASN A 4 -22.09 24.94 -7.61
CA ASN A 4 -23.31 24.35 -7.07
C ASN A 4 -23.61 22.93 -7.59
N GLU A 5 -22.87 22.46 -8.60
CA GLU A 5 -22.99 21.12 -9.19
C GLU A 5 -22.01 20.11 -8.58
N LEU A 6 -21.13 20.59 -7.69
CA LEU A 6 -20.17 19.73 -7.00
C LEU A 6 -20.89 18.83 -5.99
N GLN A 7 -20.88 17.54 -6.26
CA GLN A 7 -21.45 16.53 -5.39
C GLN A 7 -20.37 15.49 -5.01
N ASN A 8 -20.51 14.94 -3.82
CA ASN A 8 -19.67 13.84 -3.40
C ASN A 8 -19.93 12.59 -4.24
N ASN A 9 -18.90 11.78 -4.44
CA ASN A 9 -19.08 10.47 -5.04
C ASN A 9 -20.10 9.64 -4.26
N SER A 10 -20.91 8.84 -4.95
CA SER A 10 -21.88 7.94 -4.32
C SER A 10 -21.20 7.04 -3.28
N GLY A 11 -21.68 7.07 -2.03
CA GLY A 11 -21.10 6.32 -0.92
C GLY A 11 -19.95 6.98 -0.17
N ALA A 12 -19.50 8.18 -0.57
CA ALA A 12 -18.43 8.92 0.13
C ALA A 12 -18.85 9.39 1.53
N THR A 13 -20.15 9.67 1.72
CA THR A 13 -20.69 10.09 3.00
C THR A 13 -21.73 9.09 3.49
N LYS A 14 -21.64 8.71 4.77
CA LYS A 14 -22.66 7.88 5.44
C LYS A 14 -23.33 8.69 6.54
N ASN A 15 -24.64 8.56 6.68
CA ASN A 15 -25.35 9.15 7.78
C ASN A 15 -24.83 8.61 9.13
N PRO A 16 -24.49 9.47 10.12
CA PRO A 16 -24.01 9.03 11.42
C PRO A 16 -25.12 8.25 12.13
N LYS A 17 -24.75 7.11 12.74
CA LYS A 17 -25.69 6.32 13.56
C LYS A 17 -25.98 7.07 14.86
N ARG A 18 -27.22 7.51 15.03
CA ARG A 18 -27.67 8.17 16.25
C ARG A 18 -28.22 7.12 17.22
N VAL A 19 -27.56 6.95 18.36
CA VAL A 19 -27.95 6.00 19.42
C VAL A 19 -28.75 6.69 20.52
N GLY A 20 -29.52 5.95 21.32
CA GLY A 20 -30.34 6.50 22.38
C GLY A 20 -31.53 7.35 21.89
N ARG A 21 -32.10 7.01 20.72
CA ARG A 21 -33.20 7.76 20.09
C ARG A 21 -34.49 6.95 19.97
N GLY A 22 -34.88 6.33 21.07
CA GLY A 22 -36.15 5.59 21.20
C GLY A 22 -36.01 4.09 21.02
N SER A 23 -37.01 3.33 21.46
CA SER A 23 -37.00 1.86 21.41
C SER A 23 -37.03 1.30 19.99
N GLY A 24 -37.74 1.96 19.09
CA GLY A 24 -37.83 1.54 17.68
C GLY A 24 -36.53 1.62 16.90
N SER A 25 -35.51 2.33 17.41
CA SER A 25 -34.21 2.45 16.75
C SER A 25 -33.32 1.21 16.93
N GLY A 26 -33.71 0.21 17.75
CA GLY A 26 -32.91 -0.94 18.12
C GLY A 26 -31.74 -0.62 19.08
N THR A 27 -31.39 0.63 19.24
CA THR A 27 -30.33 1.13 20.15
C THR A 27 -30.86 2.25 21.06
N GLY A 28 -32.02 2.01 21.68
CA GLY A 28 -32.73 3.00 22.49
C GLY A 28 -32.12 3.19 23.87
N LYS A 29 -32.70 2.56 24.89
CA LYS A 29 -32.46 2.80 26.32
C LYS A 29 -30.99 2.84 26.76
N THR A 30 -30.19 1.89 26.30
CA THR A 30 -28.78 1.74 26.69
C THR A 30 -27.78 2.16 25.60
N ALA A 31 -28.28 2.66 24.48
CA ALA A 31 -27.47 3.12 23.35
C ALA A 31 -26.46 2.05 22.81
N GLY A 32 -26.72 0.76 23.08
CA GLY A 32 -25.80 -0.35 22.71
C GLY A 32 -24.72 -0.64 23.76
N SER A 33 -24.64 0.12 24.86
CA SER A 33 -23.61 -0.09 25.90
C SER A 33 -23.96 -1.22 26.89
N GLY A 34 -25.18 -1.76 26.83
CA GLY A 34 -25.66 -2.77 27.76
C GLY A 34 -26.07 -2.21 29.12
N GLN A 35 -26.36 -3.09 30.06
CA GLN A 35 -26.71 -2.73 31.44
C GLN A 35 -25.42 -2.53 32.23
N LYS A 36 -25.49 -1.78 33.32
CA LYS A 36 -24.43 -1.56 34.35
C LYS A 36 -23.13 -2.28 34.06
N GLY A 37 -22.04 -1.91 34.48
CA GLY A 37 -20.76 -2.54 34.22
C GLY A 37 -19.72 -1.54 33.71
N GLN A 38 -18.50 -1.94 33.71
CA GLN A 38 -17.39 -1.05 33.43
C GLN A 38 -17.38 -0.53 31.99
N LYS A 39 -17.75 -1.38 31.02
CA LYS A 39 -17.81 -1.03 29.59
C LYS A 39 -18.95 -0.07 29.23
N SER A 40 -19.93 0.09 30.11
CA SER A 40 -21.03 1.05 29.89
C SER A 40 -20.76 2.44 30.45
N ARG A 41 -19.56 2.70 30.98
CA ARG A 41 -19.09 3.99 31.47
C ARG A 41 -18.12 4.62 30.48
N SER A 42 -18.18 5.94 30.35
CA SER A 42 -17.17 6.69 29.56
C SER A 42 -15.82 6.68 30.26
N GLY A 43 -14.73 6.64 29.49
CA GLY A 43 -13.37 6.72 30.02
C GLY A 43 -12.79 5.45 30.62
N VAL A 44 -13.57 4.36 30.68
CA VAL A 44 -13.08 3.08 31.19
C VAL A 44 -12.94 2.08 30.07
N ALA A 45 -11.79 2.07 29.41
CA ALA A 45 -11.48 1.10 28.38
C ALA A 45 -10.44 0.09 28.89
N ILE A 46 -10.87 -1.15 29.17
CA ILE A 46 -9.96 -2.24 29.49
C ILE A 46 -9.62 -2.97 28.19
N LYS A 47 -8.64 -2.44 27.46
CA LYS A 47 -8.13 -3.14 26.28
C LYS A 47 -7.05 -4.12 26.72
N GLY A 48 -7.26 -5.41 26.43
CA GLY A 48 -6.27 -6.47 26.69
C GLY A 48 -6.08 -6.84 28.16
N PHE A 49 -7.00 -6.49 29.06
CA PHE A 49 -6.98 -6.96 30.43
C PHE A 49 -7.59 -8.38 30.52
N GLU A 50 -6.86 -9.31 31.06
CA GLU A 50 -7.22 -10.73 31.17
C GLU A 50 -7.44 -11.14 32.64
N GLY A 51 -8.13 -10.33 33.43
CA GLY A 51 -8.51 -10.66 34.81
C GLY A 51 -7.35 -10.80 35.80
N GLY A 52 -6.18 -10.24 35.51
CA GLY A 52 -4.96 -10.37 36.32
C GLY A 52 -3.98 -11.44 35.79
N GLN A 53 -4.43 -12.31 34.91
CA GLN A 53 -3.53 -13.21 34.17
C GLN A 53 -2.63 -12.37 33.24
N MET A 54 -1.39 -12.86 33.00
CA MET A 54 -0.47 -12.18 32.07
C MET A 54 -1.09 -12.05 30.68
N PRO A 55 -1.27 -10.81 30.17
CA PRO A 55 -1.91 -10.57 28.87
C PRO A 55 -1.16 -11.25 27.71
N LEU A 56 -1.90 -11.62 26.66
CA LEU A 56 -1.36 -12.35 25.51
C LEU A 56 -0.13 -11.65 24.89
N GLN A 57 -0.14 -10.31 24.79
CA GLN A 57 1.00 -9.55 24.26
C GLN A 57 2.30 -9.72 25.09
N ARG A 58 2.18 -10.08 26.35
CA ARG A 58 3.34 -10.36 27.22
C ARG A 58 3.73 -11.83 27.25
N ARG A 59 2.79 -12.74 26.96
CA ARG A 59 3.04 -14.18 26.87
C ARG A 59 3.74 -14.56 25.56
N LEU A 60 3.49 -13.80 24.49
CA LEU A 60 4.12 -14.05 23.20
C LEU A 60 5.58 -13.61 23.23
N PRO A 61 6.52 -14.50 22.84
CA PRO A 61 7.93 -14.14 22.75
C PRO A 61 8.14 -13.07 21.68
N LYS A 62 9.02 -12.13 21.96
CA LYS A 62 9.46 -11.14 20.98
C LYS A 62 10.25 -11.84 19.88
N ARG A 63 9.98 -11.49 18.62
CA ARG A 63 10.65 -12.05 17.45
C ARG A 63 11.16 -10.96 16.54
N GLY A 64 12.25 -11.27 15.83
CA GLY A 64 12.82 -10.41 14.83
C GLY A 64 13.64 -9.26 15.39
N PHE A 65 14.14 -8.47 14.49
CA PHE A 65 14.95 -7.28 14.75
C PHE A 65 14.66 -6.23 13.67
N SER A 66 15.02 -5.00 13.91
CA SER A 66 14.91 -3.92 12.91
C SER A 66 16.06 -4.04 11.92
N HIS A 67 15.73 -4.22 10.64
CA HIS A 67 16.73 -4.18 9.59
C HIS A 67 17.22 -2.75 9.38
N ILE A 68 18.52 -2.57 9.51
CA ILE A 68 19.21 -1.30 9.19
C ILE A 68 19.76 -1.48 7.77
N GLY A 69 18.98 -1.13 6.77
CA GLY A 69 19.37 -1.21 5.37
C GLY A 69 18.58 -0.24 4.53
N GLU A 70 19.12 0.11 3.37
CA GLU A 70 18.39 0.92 2.43
C GLU A 70 17.17 0.14 1.92
N PRO A 71 15.98 0.74 1.95
CA PRO A 71 14.79 0.08 1.45
C PRO A 71 14.92 -0.15 -0.05
N THR A 72 14.63 -1.38 -0.48
CA THR A 72 14.65 -1.77 -1.89
C THR A 72 13.24 -2.06 -2.37
N CYS A 73 12.94 -1.69 -3.60
CA CYS A 73 11.72 -2.04 -4.29
C CYS A 73 12.02 -2.99 -5.44
N ALA A 74 11.35 -4.12 -5.49
CA ALA A 74 11.45 -5.05 -6.60
C ALA A 74 10.24 -4.91 -7.51
N ILE A 75 10.48 -4.85 -8.83
CA ILE A 75 9.45 -4.80 -9.86
C ILE A 75 9.73 -5.89 -10.91
N ASN A 76 8.67 -6.48 -11.46
CA ASN A 76 8.80 -7.50 -12.50
C ASN A 76 8.56 -6.89 -13.89
N LEU A 77 9.06 -7.56 -14.92
CA LEU A 77 8.83 -7.16 -16.31
C LEU A 77 7.37 -7.24 -16.71
N SER A 78 6.59 -8.20 -16.15
CA SER A 78 5.14 -8.27 -16.33
C SER A 78 4.44 -6.99 -15.87
N ASP A 79 4.83 -6.48 -14.70
CA ASP A 79 4.17 -5.31 -14.10
C ASP A 79 4.42 -4.06 -14.94
N ILE A 80 5.62 -3.94 -15.52
CA ILE A 80 5.97 -2.86 -16.45
C ILE A 80 5.16 -2.97 -17.74
N GLN A 81 5.04 -4.18 -18.30
CA GLN A 81 4.25 -4.41 -19.51
C GLN A 81 2.76 -4.08 -19.28
N GLU A 82 2.18 -4.54 -18.19
CA GLU A 82 0.80 -4.23 -17.81
C GLU A 82 0.57 -2.72 -17.64
N ALA A 83 1.55 -2.01 -17.10
CA ALA A 83 1.46 -0.56 -16.94
C ALA A 83 1.55 0.19 -18.29
N ILE A 84 2.30 -0.34 -19.26
CA ILE A 84 2.35 0.18 -20.63
C ILE A 84 1.02 -0.08 -21.33
N ASP A 85 0.51 -1.31 -21.26
CA ASP A 85 -0.78 -1.71 -21.83
C ASP A 85 -1.94 -0.88 -21.26
N ALA A 86 -1.88 -0.57 -19.96
CA ALA A 86 -2.82 0.32 -19.26
C ALA A 86 -2.60 1.82 -19.53
N LYS A 87 -1.63 2.20 -20.38
CA LYS A 87 -1.25 3.59 -20.69
C LYS A 87 -0.84 4.43 -19.47
N LYS A 88 -0.40 3.79 -18.40
CA LYS A 88 0.17 4.46 -17.22
C LYS A 88 1.63 4.83 -17.42
N LEU A 89 2.34 4.06 -18.26
CA LEU A 89 3.71 4.30 -18.65
C LEU A 89 3.81 4.43 -20.16
N SER A 90 4.70 5.30 -20.64
CA SER A 90 5.02 5.43 -22.06
C SER A 90 6.32 4.69 -22.35
N ALA A 91 6.31 3.78 -23.31
CA ALA A 91 7.50 3.03 -23.72
C ALA A 91 8.65 3.91 -24.27
N SER A 92 8.32 5.13 -24.75
CA SER A 92 9.29 6.09 -25.28
C SER A 92 10.10 6.84 -24.22
N VAL A 93 9.62 6.86 -22.97
CA VAL A 93 10.28 7.55 -21.85
C VAL A 93 11.13 6.56 -21.07
N ALA A 94 12.32 6.97 -20.64
CA ALA A 94 13.17 6.15 -19.78
C ALA A 94 12.45 5.88 -18.44
N ILE A 95 12.30 4.61 -18.10
CA ILE A 95 11.62 4.15 -16.88
C ILE A 95 12.60 4.28 -15.71
N THR A 96 12.41 5.32 -14.91
CA THR A 96 13.16 5.59 -13.68
C THR A 96 12.32 5.30 -12.45
N SER A 97 12.94 5.26 -11.26
CA SER A 97 12.19 5.13 -9.99
C SER A 97 11.18 6.27 -9.80
N GLU A 98 11.47 7.47 -10.29
CA GLU A 98 10.56 8.63 -10.22
C GLU A 98 9.30 8.42 -11.06
N VAL A 99 9.48 7.98 -12.31
CA VAL A 99 8.37 7.69 -13.23
C VAL A 99 7.48 6.59 -12.67
N LEU A 100 8.07 5.53 -12.09
CA LEU A 100 7.34 4.44 -11.44
C LEU A 100 6.58 4.89 -10.19
N ALA A 101 7.13 5.84 -9.43
CA ALA A 101 6.43 6.42 -8.27
C ALA A 101 5.23 7.27 -8.70
N ILE A 102 5.37 8.08 -9.75
CA ILE A 102 4.27 8.87 -10.32
C ILE A 102 3.17 7.95 -10.87
N ALA A 103 3.54 6.85 -11.53
CA ALA A 103 2.60 5.84 -12.00
C ALA A 103 1.95 5.03 -10.87
N GLY A 104 2.38 5.20 -9.62
CA GLY A 104 1.85 4.51 -8.44
C GLY A 104 2.28 3.04 -8.30
N MET A 105 3.30 2.61 -9.03
CA MET A 105 3.81 1.23 -9.01
C MET A 105 4.75 0.98 -7.83
N ILE A 106 5.48 2.01 -7.41
CA ILE A 106 6.35 1.98 -6.23
C ILE A 106 5.95 3.07 -5.24
N ARG A 107 6.18 2.80 -3.97
CA ARG A 107 5.76 3.70 -2.88
C ARG A 107 6.63 4.95 -2.78
N ASN A 108 7.92 4.85 -3.08
CA ASN A 108 8.87 5.95 -2.89
C ASN A 108 9.97 5.89 -3.96
N ALA A 109 10.20 7.02 -4.64
CA ALA A 109 11.22 7.15 -5.69
C ALA A 109 12.66 7.02 -5.16
N ASN A 110 12.89 7.31 -3.88
CA ASN A 110 14.22 7.26 -3.28
C ASN A 110 14.70 5.83 -2.96
N TRP A 111 13.81 4.84 -3.04
CA TRP A 111 14.17 3.45 -2.80
C TRP A 111 15.03 2.89 -3.93
N SER A 112 15.93 1.98 -3.57
CA SER A 112 16.73 1.27 -4.57
C SER A 112 15.83 0.37 -5.42
N LEU A 113 15.84 0.59 -6.74
CA LEU A 113 15.01 -0.16 -7.69
C LEU A 113 15.74 -1.43 -8.13
N ARG A 114 15.07 -2.57 -8.01
CA ARG A 114 15.54 -3.87 -8.51
C ARG A 114 14.54 -4.42 -9.54
N VAL A 115 15.04 -4.78 -10.72
CA VAL A 115 14.23 -5.35 -11.80
C VAL A 115 14.42 -6.85 -11.89
N LEU A 116 13.30 -7.59 -11.92
CA LEU A 116 13.23 -9.04 -11.97
C LEU A 116 12.54 -9.52 -13.26
N ALA A 117 12.93 -10.70 -13.73
CA ALA A 117 12.55 -11.24 -15.04
C ALA A 117 11.18 -11.95 -15.09
N LYS A 118 10.32 -11.81 -14.07
CA LYS A 118 9.02 -12.48 -14.14
C LYS A 118 8.16 -11.85 -15.23
N GLY A 119 7.64 -12.68 -16.14
CA GLY A 119 6.80 -12.28 -17.27
C GLY A 119 7.58 -11.98 -18.53
N ALA A 120 6.86 -11.65 -19.60
CA ALA A 120 7.43 -11.30 -20.91
C ALA A 120 7.28 -9.81 -21.19
N LEU A 121 8.33 -9.19 -21.67
CA LEU A 121 8.34 -7.81 -22.16
C LEU A 121 8.17 -7.84 -23.68
N LYS A 122 7.20 -7.10 -24.22
CA LYS A 122 6.92 -7.03 -25.66
C LYS A 122 7.44 -5.73 -26.28
N ASP A 123 7.42 -4.66 -25.51
CA ASP A 123 7.77 -3.33 -25.98
C ASP A 123 9.25 -3.02 -25.76
N LYS A 124 9.81 -2.18 -26.63
CA LYS A 124 11.16 -1.65 -26.46
C LYS A 124 11.16 -0.57 -25.42
N VAL A 125 11.80 -0.80 -24.29
CA VAL A 125 11.86 0.15 -23.19
C VAL A 125 13.30 0.35 -22.73
N THR A 126 13.60 1.57 -22.28
CA THR A 126 14.84 1.88 -21.58
C THR A 126 14.55 1.93 -20.09
N ILE A 127 15.20 1.09 -19.30
CA ILE A 127 14.96 1.00 -17.85
C ILE A 127 16.23 1.38 -17.11
N ASN A 128 16.09 2.35 -16.22
CA ASN A 128 17.16 2.85 -15.36
C ASN A 128 16.91 2.40 -13.92
N ALA A 129 17.70 1.44 -13.42
CA ALA A 129 17.54 0.85 -12.11
C ALA A 129 18.89 0.63 -11.41
N ASN A 130 18.85 0.44 -10.08
CA ASN A 130 20.06 0.20 -9.31
C ASN A 130 20.57 -1.23 -9.47
N HIS A 131 19.66 -2.18 -9.75
CA HIS A 131 20.02 -3.59 -9.87
C HIS A 131 19.09 -4.32 -10.84
N PHE A 132 19.66 -5.16 -11.68
CA PHE A 132 18.94 -6.08 -12.56
C PHE A 132 19.32 -7.53 -12.24
N SER A 133 18.37 -8.45 -12.32
CA SER A 133 18.70 -9.88 -12.38
C SER A 133 19.30 -10.22 -13.75
N LYS A 134 20.17 -11.22 -13.83
CA LYS A 134 20.80 -11.64 -15.10
C LYS A 134 19.74 -11.94 -16.17
N SER A 135 18.74 -12.72 -15.82
CA SER A 135 17.62 -13.03 -16.70
C SER A 135 16.78 -11.82 -17.10
N ALA A 136 16.68 -10.77 -16.25
CA ALA A 136 15.98 -9.54 -16.62
C ALA A 136 16.75 -8.73 -17.67
N LYS A 137 18.07 -8.63 -17.55
CA LYS A 137 18.90 -7.99 -18.58
C LYS A 137 18.73 -8.66 -19.93
N GLU A 138 18.86 -9.98 -19.97
CA GLU A 138 18.68 -10.76 -21.21
C GLU A 138 17.27 -10.59 -21.82
N ALA A 139 16.24 -10.54 -20.99
CA ALA A 139 14.87 -10.36 -21.45
C ALA A 139 14.62 -8.95 -22.02
N ILE A 140 15.20 -7.91 -21.42
CA ILE A 140 15.12 -6.53 -21.91
C ILE A 140 15.88 -6.39 -23.23
N GLU A 141 17.07 -6.95 -23.33
CA GLU A 141 17.88 -6.95 -24.56
C GLU A 141 17.21 -7.72 -25.70
N LYS A 142 16.60 -8.87 -25.41
CA LYS A 142 15.81 -9.65 -26.39
C LYS A 142 14.60 -8.88 -26.91
N ALA A 143 13.96 -8.06 -26.07
CA ALA A 143 12.89 -7.16 -26.49
C ALA A 143 13.39 -5.92 -27.25
N GLY A 144 14.72 -5.76 -27.39
CA GLY A 144 15.36 -4.62 -28.08
C GLY A 144 15.39 -3.34 -27.23
N GLY A 145 15.17 -3.45 -25.91
CA GLY A 145 15.29 -2.38 -24.93
C GLY A 145 16.74 -2.20 -24.43
N LYS A 146 16.92 -1.25 -23.51
CA LYS A 146 18.18 -0.99 -22.83
C LYS A 146 18.00 -1.07 -21.31
N ALA A 147 18.95 -1.72 -20.62
CA ALA A 147 19.03 -1.77 -19.18
C ALA A 147 20.26 -0.96 -18.71
N GLU A 148 20.01 0.16 -18.04
CA GLU A 148 21.06 1.04 -17.53
C GLU A 148 21.13 0.96 -16.01
N GLU A 149 22.29 0.60 -15.47
CA GLU A 149 22.51 0.54 -14.03
C GLU A 149 22.93 1.92 -13.49
N ILE A 150 22.12 2.44 -12.57
CA ILE A 150 22.42 3.68 -11.84
C ILE A 150 23.06 3.30 -10.50
N ASN A 151 24.37 3.45 -10.38
CA ASN A 151 25.00 3.41 -9.06
C ASN A 151 24.69 4.71 -8.33
N LYS A 152 23.89 4.65 -7.26
CA LYS A 152 23.87 5.75 -6.29
C LYS A 152 25.25 5.74 -5.61
N SER A 153 26.13 6.63 -6.03
CA SER A 153 27.30 6.98 -5.23
C SER A 153 26.80 7.43 -3.86
N LYS A 154 27.32 6.80 -2.80
CA LYS A 154 27.06 7.16 -1.39
C LYS A 154 27.39 8.61 -1.13
#